data_247cfa9e9fcefde423e1ee2a443cf329
#
_entry.id   247cfa9e9fcefde423e1ee2a443cf329
#
_cell.length_a   1.000
_cell.length_b   1.000
_cell.length_c   1.000
_cell.angle_alpha   90.00
_cell.angle_beta   90.00
_cell.angle_gamma   90.00
#
_symmetry.space_group_name_H-M   'P 1'
#
loop_
_entity.id
_entity.type
_entity.pdbx_description
1 polymer ?
#
loop_
_entity_poly.entity_id
_entity_poly.type
_entity_poly.pdbx_seq_one_letter_code
_entity_poly.pdbx_strand_id
1 'polypeptide(L)'
;MFSPIRKMFDDISKNYDFLNHALSCFRDISWRRACCRELKRFCPGRRLLDLCGGTGDFAATFGKIVGTPQTAILGDFSFGMLSHSRNKKITAIPVQLDAMQMPFWDATFDVVLNGFGMRNLPDAENGLKESFRVLAPGGYLMILEFFSPRNFFNTFFYKKLAPLFIPVVGAFFSGKRSAYEYLVRSVIRFLPVAEFTRLAEKAGFEVVHVKPCDFGIAYRVLLRKKGFA
;
A
#
# COMPACT_ATOMS: atom_id res chain seq x y z
N MET A 1 8.16 12.49 -18.26
CA MET A 1 7.50 11.47 -19.11
C MET A 1 6.53 10.69 -18.24
N PHE A 2 5.23 10.73 -18.48
CA PHE A 2 4.25 10.05 -17.62
C PHE A 2 4.38 8.53 -17.77
N SER A 3 4.62 7.83 -16.67
CA SER A 3 4.72 6.37 -16.64
C SER A 3 3.41 5.75 -17.18
N PRO A 4 3.47 4.70 -18.04
CA PRO A 4 2.28 3.95 -18.48
C PRO A 4 1.40 3.46 -17.32
N ILE A 5 2.02 3.16 -16.19
CA ILE A 5 1.36 2.74 -14.95
C ILE A 5 0.49 3.87 -14.39
N ARG A 6 0.99 5.10 -14.36
CA ARG A 6 0.22 6.26 -13.90
C ARG A 6 -1.04 6.46 -14.72
N LYS A 7 -0.90 6.45 -16.05
CA LYS A 7 -2.06 6.58 -16.95
C LYS A 7 -3.10 5.48 -16.69
N MET A 8 -2.65 4.25 -16.50
CA MET A 8 -3.54 3.14 -16.19
C MET A 8 -4.33 3.40 -14.89
N PHE A 9 -3.67 3.86 -13.81
CA PHE A 9 -4.34 4.18 -12.55
C PHE A 9 -5.30 5.37 -12.69
N ASP A 10 -4.92 6.43 -13.40
CA ASP A 10 -5.81 7.55 -13.71
C ASP A 10 -7.08 7.07 -14.44
N ASP A 11 -6.92 6.18 -15.41
CA ASP A 11 -8.01 5.64 -16.24
C ASP A 11 -9.01 4.75 -15.47
N ILE A 12 -8.57 4.02 -14.42
CA ILE A 12 -9.44 3.13 -13.64
C ILE A 12 -9.96 3.77 -12.35
N SER A 13 -9.52 4.98 -12.04
CA SER A 13 -9.76 5.64 -10.73
C SER A 13 -11.22 5.68 -10.30
N LYS A 14 -12.16 5.86 -11.25
CA LYS A 14 -13.61 5.94 -10.98
C LYS A 14 -14.19 4.68 -10.34
N ASN A 15 -13.71 3.49 -10.76
CA ASN A 15 -14.25 2.20 -10.32
C ASN A 15 -13.26 1.44 -9.42
N TYR A 16 -12.13 2.06 -9.10
CA TYR A 16 -11.00 1.41 -8.43
C TYR A 16 -11.37 0.77 -7.10
N ASP A 17 -12.05 1.51 -6.22
CA ASP A 17 -12.42 1.02 -4.88
C ASP A 17 -13.36 -0.18 -4.96
N PHE A 18 -14.46 -0.03 -5.72
CA PHE A 18 -15.43 -1.10 -5.87
C PHE A 18 -14.79 -2.39 -6.38
N LEU A 19 -13.92 -2.26 -7.37
CA LEU A 19 -13.28 -3.42 -7.99
C LEU A 19 -12.25 -4.08 -7.09
N ASN A 20 -11.45 -3.32 -6.35
CA ASN A 20 -10.52 -3.88 -5.37
C ASN A 20 -11.27 -4.60 -4.24
N HIS A 21 -12.36 -4.02 -3.76
CA HIS A 21 -13.21 -4.67 -2.76
C HIS A 21 -13.83 -5.95 -3.31
N ALA A 22 -14.40 -5.91 -4.51
CA ALA A 22 -15.02 -7.09 -5.13
C ALA A 22 -14.01 -8.21 -5.40
N LEU A 23 -12.84 -7.87 -5.98
CA LEU A 23 -11.80 -8.86 -6.29
C LEU A 23 -11.14 -9.47 -5.06
N SER A 24 -11.11 -8.73 -3.96
CA SER A 24 -10.65 -9.25 -2.67
C SER A 24 -11.77 -9.91 -1.86
N CYS A 25 -12.98 -10.03 -2.40
CA CYS A 25 -14.18 -10.42 -1.65
C CYS A 25 -14.33 -9.59 -0.37
N PHE A 26 -14.09 -8.28 -0.44
CA PHE A 26 -14.13 -7.31 0.66
C PHE A 26 -13.12 -7.61 1.80
N ARG A 27 -12.19 -8.53 1.59
CA ARG A 27 -11.16 -8.90 2.59
C ARG A 27 -10.16 -7.78 2.84
N ASP A 28 -9.86 -6.97 1.82
CA ASP A 28 -8.97 -5.81 1.91
C ASP A 28 -9.42 -4.81 3.01
N ILE A 29 -10.72 -4.65 3.24
CA ILE A 29 -11.27 -3.84 4.32
C ILE A 29 -10.85 -4.42 5.69
N SER A 30 -10.98 -5.75 5.84
CA SER A 30 -10.61 -6.42 7.08
C SER A 30 -9.11 -6.38 7.32
N TRP A 31 -8.30 -6.49 6.26
CA TRP A 31 -6.84 -6.41 6.34
C TRP A 31 -6.37 -5.02 6.76
N ARG A 32 -6.92 -3.93 6.15
CA ARG A 32 -6.61 -2.54 6.57
C ARG A 32 -7.01 -2.30 8.03
N ARG A 33 -8.18 -2.80 8.44
CA ARG A 33 -8.61 -2.70 9.86
C ARG A 33 -7.63 -3.42 10.79
N ALA A 34 -7.13 -4.58 10.40
CA ALA A 34 -6.15 -5.31 11.19
C ALA A 34 -4.82 -4.55 11.31
N CYS A 35 -4.31 -3.96 10.21
CA CYS A 35 -3.14 -3.08 10.23
C CYS A 35 -3.33 -1.90 11.21
N CYS A 36 -4.48 -1.22 11.13
CA CYS A 36 -4.76 -0.06 11.99
C CYS A 36 -4.89 -0.46 13.47
N ARG A 37 -5.50 -1.62 13.79
CA ARG A 37 -5.56 -2.13 15.17
C ARG A 37 -4.17 -2.45 15.74
N GLU A 38 -3.26 -2.92 14.90
CA GLU A 38 -1.86 -3.14 15.29
C GLU A 38 -1.16 -1.82 15.56
N LEU A 39 -1.25 -0.86 14.65
CA LEU A 39 -0.67 0.48 14.83
C LEU A 39 -1.18 1.17 16.08
N LYS A 40 -2.47 1.04 16.41
CA LYS A 40 -3.06 1.62 17.63
C LYS A 40 -2.35 1.19 18.91
N ARG A 41 -1.69 0.03 18.92
CA ARG A 41 -0.95 -0.48 20.09
C ARG A 41 0.44 0.14 20.25
N PHE A 42 1.02 0.64 19.16
CA PHE A 42 2.41 1.07 19.12
C PHE A 42 2.56 2.58 18.92
N CYS A 43 1.59 3.23 18.30
CA CYS A 43 1.76 4.61 17.88
C CYS A 43 0.48 5.45 18.07
N PRO A 44 0.58 6.61 18.76
CA PRO A 44 -0.52 7.57 18.83
C PRO A 44 -0.79 8.29 17.50
N GLY A 45 0.07 8.12 16.47
CA GLY A 45 -0.13 8.55 15.10
C GLY A 45 -0.48 10.02 14.89
N ARG A 46 0.36 10.93 15.35
CA ARG A 46 0.09 12.37 15.23
C ARG A 46 0.26 12.88 13.80
N ARG A 47 1.32 12.45 13.10
CA ARG A 47 1.67 12.88 11.73
C ARG A 47 1.67 11.66 10.82
N LEU A 48 0.68 11.60 9.95
CA LEU A 48 0.40 10.45 9.08
C LEU A 48 0.74 10.77 7.63
N LEU A 49 1.41 9.85 6.95
CA LEU A 49 1.50 9.76 5.49
C LEU A 49 0.84 8.46 5.03
N ASP A 50 -0.19 8.55 4.20
CA ASP A 50 -0.70 7.42 3.41
C ASP A 50 -0.02 7.46 2.04
N LEU A 51 1.06 6.70 1.89
CA LEU A 51 1.94 6.68 0.71
C LEU A 51 1.42 5.70 -0.33
N CYS A 52 1.30 6.13 -1.58
CA CYS A 52 0.55 5.45 -2.64
C CYS A 52 -0.89 5.18 -2.18
N GLY A 53 -1.48 6.15 -1.49
CA GLY A 53 -2.74 6.00 -0.79
C GLY A 53 -3.97 5.98 -1.71
N GLY A 54 -3.80 6.31 -2.99
CA GLY A 54 -4.85 6.27 -4.00
C GLY A 54 -6.05 7.13 -3.62
N THR A 55 -7.20 6.48 -3.42
CA THR A 55 -8.45 7.14 -3.02
C THR A 55 -8.58 7.35 -1.51
N GLY A 56 -7.59 6.94 -0.70
CA GLY A 56 -7.50 7.21 0.73
C GLY A 56 -8.20 6.21 1.66
N ASP A 57 -8.47 4.99 1.22
CA ASP A 57 -9.10 3.95 2.05
C ASP A 57 -8.32 3.61 3.32
N PHE A 58 -6.99 3.62 3.24
CA PHE A 58 -6.16 3.30 4.38
C PHE A 58 -6.16 4.44 5.39
N ALA A 59 -5.99 5.69 4.94
CA ALA A 59 -6.11 6.89 5.79
C ALA A 59 -7.50 6.97 6.45
N ALA A 60 -8.58 6.70 5.70
CA ALA A 60 -9.94 6.67 6.24
C ALA A 60 -10.10 5.58 7.33
N THR A 61 -9.52 4.41 7.13
CA THR A 61 -9.55 3.31 8.11
C THR A 61 -8.72 3.66 9.34
N PHE A 62 -7.57 4.30 9.15
CA PHE A 62 -6.72 4.79 10.24
C PHE A 62 -7.47 5.78 11.13
N GLY A 63 -8.08 6.80 10.54
CA GLY A 63 -8.86 7.79 11.28
C GLY A 63 -9.99 7.19 12.12
N LYS A 64 -10.67 6.15 11.61
CA LYS A 64 -11.75 5.45 12.33
C LYS A 64 -11.26 4.58 13.49
N ILE A 65 -10.07 3.98 13.42
CA ILE A 65 -9.60 2.96 14.38
C ILE A 65 -8.57 3.52 15.36
N VAL A 66 -7.60 4.28 14.85
CA VAL A 66 -6.52 4.84 15.67
C VAL A 66 -6.93 6.18 16.25
N GLY A 67 -7.61 6.98 15.46
CA GLY A 67 -8.03 8.34 15.77
C GLY A 67 -7.59 9.32 14.68
N THR A 68 -8.16 10.51 14.69
CA THR A 68 -7.83 11.57 13.74
C THR A 68 -6.41 12.07 14.01
N PRO A 69 -5.48 11.97 13.05
CA PRO A 69 -4.13 12.51 13.22
C PRO A 69 -4.15 14.04 13.24
N GLN A 70 -3.15 14.65 13.87
CA GLN A 70 -2.97 16.10 13.87
C GLN A 70 -2.69 16.64 12.46
N THR A 71 -1.89 15.87 11.71
CA THR A 71 -1.61 16.15 10.30
C THR A 71 -1.66 14.83 9.54
N ALA A 72 -2.36 14.81 8.42
CA ALA A 72 -2.42 13.68 7.52
C ALA A 72 -2.17 14.14 6.08
N ILE A 73 -1.28 13.42 5.40
CA ILE A 73 -1.01 13.58 3.98
C ILE A 73 -1.47 12.30 3.26
N LEU A 74 -2.18 12.47 2.15
CA LEU A 74 -2.48 11.40 1.20
C LEU A 74 -1.59 11.60 -0.02
N GLY A 75 -0.51 10.84 -0.11
CA GLY A 75 0.48 10.93 -1.18
C GLY A 75 0.24 9.89 -2.26
N ASP A 76 0.09 10.31 -3.50
CA ASP A 76 0.01 9.41 -4.65
C ASP A 76 0.55 10.07 -5.92
N PHE A 77 1.02 9.26 -6.88
CA PHE A 77 1.50 9.78 -8.16
C PHE A 77 0.37 10.05 -9.16
N SER A 78 -0.81 9.42 -8.96
CA SER A 78 -2.00 9.55 -9.79
C SER A 78 -2.90 10.68 -9.29
N PHE A 79 -3.02 11.73 -10.08
CA PHE A 79 -3.98 12.81 -9.78
C PHE A 79 -5.43 12.31 -9.84
N GLY A 80 -5.73 11.39 -10.77
CA GLY A 80 -7.05 10.78 -10.89
C GLY A 80 -7.48 10.08 -9.59
N MET A 81 -6.58 9.31 -8.97
CA MET A 81 -6.83 8.67 -7.68
C MET A 81 -7.07 9.68 -6.56
N LEU A 82 -6.19 10.67 -6.43
CA LEU A 82 -6.30 11.71 -5.40
C LEU A 82 -7.59 12.53 -5.52
N SER A 83 -8.07 12.78 -6.74
CA SER A 83 -9.31 13.52 -6.95
C SER A 83 -10.54 12.82 -6.36
N HIS A 84 -10.55 11.47 -6.37
CA HIS A 84 -11.64 10.67 -5.79
C HIS A 84 -11.59 10.60 -4.26
N SER A 85 -10.47 10.91 -3.63
CA SER A 85 -10.36 10.95 -2.16
C SER A 85 -11.26 11.99 -1.52
N ARG A 86 -11.58 13.07 -2.25
CA ARG A 86 -12.49 14.14 -1.79
C ARG A 86 -13.90 13.63 -1.47
N ASN A 87 -14.33 12.54 -2.10
CA ASN A 87 -15.63 11.91 -1.85
C ASN A 87 -15.65 11.12 -0.54
N LYS A 88 -14.48 10.85 0.03
CA LYS A 88 -14.34 10.20 1.33
C LYS A 88 -14.11 11.28 2.38
N LYS A 89 -14.84 11.24 3.47
CA LYS A 89 -14.69 12.17 4.61
C LYS A 89 -13.38 11.88 5.36
N ILE A 90 -12.23 12.11 4.67
CA ILE A 90 -10.89 12.00 5.26
C ILE A 90 -10.31 13.38 5.49
N THR A 91 -9.59 13.54 6.59
CA THR A 91 -8.91 14.78 6.94
C THR A 91 -7.54 14.94 6.29
N ALA A 92 -7.11 13.92 5.49
CA ALA A 92 -5.80 13.94 4.84
C ALA A 92 -5.76 14.93 3.66
N ILE A 93 -4.67 15.67 3.57
CA ILE A 93 -4.37 16.60 2.46
C ILE A 93 -3.83 15.79 1.28
N PRO A 94 -4.48 15.81 0.10
CA PRO A 94 -3.98 15.11 -1.07
C PRO A 94 -2.78 15.85 -1.66
N VAL A 95 -1.67 15.12 -1.87
CA VAL A 95 -0.43 15.63 -2.46
C VAL A 95 0.02 14.68 -3.58
N GLN A 96 0.17 15.21 -4.78
CA GLN A 96 0.73 14.45 -5.88
C GLN A 96 2.26 14.38 -5.73
N LEU A 97 2.80 13.17 -5.59
CA LEU A 97 4.23 12.96 -5.34
C LEU A 97 4.74 11.64 -5.93
N ASP A 98 6.05 11.56 -6.06
CA ASP A 98 6.78 10.32 -6.32
C ASP A 98 7.24 9.71 -4.99
N ALA A 99 6.86 8.44 -4.76
CA ALA A 99 7.23 7.71 -3.54
C ALA A 99 8.74 7.44 -3.43
N MET A 100 9.49 7.56 -4.54
CA MET A 100 10.95 7.38 -4.57
C MET A 100 11.72 8.69 -4.36
N GLN A 101 11.00 9.84 -4.33
CA GLN A 101 11.58 11.17 -4.09
C GLN A 101 10.51 12.08 -3.48
N MET A 102 10.26 11.89 -2.19
CA MET A 102 9.18 12.61 -1.51
C MET A 102 9.57 14.05 -1.15
N PRO A 103 8.69 15.05 -1.39
CA PRO A 103 8.97 16.46 -1.12
C PRO A 103 8.76 16.82 0.36
N PHE A 104 9.27 16.00 1.26
CA PHE A 104 9.17 16.18 2.71
C PHE A 104 10.56 16.17 3.34
N TRP A 105 10.68 16.88 4.44
CA TRP A 105 11.89 16.86 5.27
C TRP A 105 12.09 15.49 5.94
N ASP A 106 13.29 15.22 6.37
CA ASP A 106 13.61 14.06 7.19
C ASP A 106 12.79 14.10 8.49
N ALA A 107 12.42 12.93 8.99
CA ALA A 107 11.71 12.80 10.27
C ALA A 107 10.37 13.57 10.37
N THR A 108 9.68 13.77 9.24
CA THR A 108 8.41 14.51 9.18
C THR A 108 7.23 13.72 9.76
N PHE A 109 7.20 12.41 9.58
CA PHE A 109 6.01 11.58 9.92
C PHE A 109 6.29 10.61 11.05
N ASP A 110 5.28 10.35 11.88
CA ASP A 110 5.31 9.33 12.93
C ASP A 110 4.86 7.97 12.40
N VAL A 111 3.96 8.00 11.41
CA VAL A 111 3.42 6.80 10.73
C VAL A 111 3.40 7.02 9.23
N VAL A 112 3.91 6.04 8.50
CA VAL A 112 3.71 5.89 7.06
C VAL A 112 2.89 4.63 6.83
N LEU A 113 1.80 4.75 6.08
CA LEU A 113 1.01 3.63 5.57
C LEU A 113 1.38 3.40 4.11
N ASN A 114 1.40 2.14 3.67
CA ASN A 114 1.45 1.80 2.25
C ASN A 114 0.57 0.57 2.01
N GLY A 115 -0.53 0.78 1.29
CA GLY A 115 -1.47 -0.28 0.94
C GLY A 115 -1.41 -0.60 -0.55
N PHE A 116 -0.86 -1.76 -0.92
CA PHE A 116 -0.80 -2.26 -2.30
C PHE A 116 -0.03 -1.35 -3.28
N GLY A 117 0.90 -0.54 -2.74
CA GLY A 117 1.68 0.44 -3.49
C GLY A 117 3.09 -0.02 -3.84
N MET A 118 3.78 -0.74 -2.94
CA MET A 118 5.21 -1.07 -3.06
C MET A 118 5.54 -1.85 -4.33
N ARG A 119 4.69 -2.80 -4.75
CA ARG A 119 4.92 -3.61 -5.96
C ARG A 119 4.83 -2.80 -7.26
N ASN A 120 4.27 -1.60 -7.21
CA ASN A 120 4.11 -0.72 -8.37
C ASN A 120 5.27 0.28 -8.51
N LEU A 121 6.16 0.36 -7.51
CA LEU A 121 7.34 1.21 -7.58
C LEU A 121 8.37 0.57 -8.54
N PRO A 122 9.01 1.35 -9.40
CA PRO A 122 10.14 0.90 -10.21
C PRO A 122 11.28 0.33 -9.37
N ASP A 123 11.51 0.91 -8.18
CA ASP A 123 12.53 0.53 -7.23
C ASP A 123 11.97 0.52 -5.80
N ALA A 124 11.64 -0.67 -5.30
CA ALA A 124 11.10 -0.85 -3.96
C ALA A 124 12.15 -0.55 -2.86
N GLU A 125 13.44 -0.77 -3.12
CA GLU A 125 14.52 -0.42 -2.18
C GLU A 125 14.59 1.09 -1.98
N ASN A 126 14.50 1.86 -3.06
CA ASN A 126 14.48 3.32 -2.96
C ASN A 126 13.22 3.84 -2.27
N GLY A 127 12.05 3.25 -2.56
CA GLY A 127 10.81 3.57 -1.84
C GLY A 127 10.89 3.30 -0.33
N LEU A 128 11.58 2.21 0.08
CA LEU A 128 11.87 1.92 1.48
C LEU A 128 12.84 2.95 2.09
N LYS A 129 13.91 3.32 1.40
CA LYS A 129 14.87 4.35 1.87
C LYS A 129 14.20 5.71 2.07
N GLU A 130 13.36 6.13 1.13
CA GLU A 130 12.59 7.37 1.25
C GLU A 130 11.57 7.32 2.39
N SER A 131 10.87 6.18 2.56
CA SER A 131 9.98 5.96 3.71
C SER A 131 10.73 6.03 5.02
N PHE A 132 11.94 5.46 5.08
CA PHE A 132 12.81 5.54 6.26
C PHE A 132 13.26 6.98 6.54
N ARG A 133 13.65 7.73 5.49
CA ARG A 133 14.09 9.12 5.62
C ARG A 133 13.01 10.00 6.24
N VAL A 134 11.79 9.94 5.70
CA VAL A 134 10.68 10.81 6.14
C VAL A 134 10.06 10.40 7.47
N LEU A 135 10.31 9.18 7.95
CA LEU A 135 9.87 8.75 9.28
C LEU A 135 10.71 9.35 10.40
N ALA A 136 10.06 9.78 11.45
CA ALA A 136 10.70 10.19 12.69
C ALA A 136 11.36 8.99 13.39
N PRO A 137 12.42 9.20 14.20
CA PRO A 137 12.96 8.16 15.08
C PRO A 137 11.85 7.56 15.96
N GLY A 138 11.77 6.24 16.02
CA GLY A 138 10.69 5.53 16.71
C GLY A 138 9.39 5.39 15.90
N GLY A 139 9.31 5.99 14.70
CA GLY A 139 8.15 5.93 13.82
C GLY A 139 7.97 4.57 13.13
N TYR A 140 6.80 4.35 12.56
CA TYR A 140 6.39 3.07 12.00
C TYR A 140 5.99 3.17 10.53
N LEU A 141 6.43 2.18 9.73
CA LEU A 141 5.92 1.93 8.37
C LEU A 141 5.06 0.67 8.41
N MET A 142 3.78 0.81 8.09
CA MET A 142 2.85 -0.31 7.92
C MET A 142 2.63 -0.56 6.45
N ILE A 143 2.98 -1.76 6.01
CA ILE A 143 2.79 -2.23 4.64
C ILE A 143 1.72 -3.31 4.63
N LEU A 144 0.75 -3.17 3.73
CA LEU A 144 -0.21 -4.19 3.36
C LEU A 144 -0.02 -4.47 1.86
N GLU A 145 0.49 -5.66 1.50
CA GLU A 145 0.88 -5.91 0.11
C GLU A 145 0.69 -7.38 -0.31
N PHE A 146 0.50 -7.58 -1.62
CA PHE A 146 0.59 -8.88 -2.28
C PHE A 146 2.05 -9.15 -2.65
N PHE A 147 2.63 -10.17 -2.07
CA PHE A 147 3.99 -10.61 -2.38
C PHE A 147 4.01 -11.80 -3.31
N SER A 148 5.11 -12.01 -4.03
CA SER A 148 5.28 -13.19 -4.86
C SER A 148 5.13 -14.46 -4.03
N PRO A 149 4.22 -15.39 -4.43
CA PRO A 149 3.92 -16.56 -3.62
C PRO A 149 5.06 -17.57 -3.67
N ARG A 150 5.36 -18.19 -2.52
CA ARG A 150 6.34 -19.31 -2.42
C ARG A 150 5.70 -20.66 -2.06
N ASN A 151 4.47 -20.64 -1.50
CA ASN A 151 3.78 -21.90 -1.22
C ASN A 151 3.09 -22.42 -2.49
N PHE A 152 2.91 -23.75 -2.56
CA PHE A 152 2.34 -24.43 -3.73
C PHE A 152 0.94 -23.90 -4.08
N PHE A 153 0.06 -23.78 -3.10
CA PHE A 153 -1.34 -23.37 -3.32
C PHE A 153 -1.46 -21.93 -3.88
N ASN A 154 -0.77 -20.99 -3.27
CA ASN A 154 -0.79 -19.61 -3.76
C ASN A 154 -0.07 -19.48 -5.11
N THR A 155 1.01 -20.21 -5.32
CA THR A 155 1.70 -20.27 -6.62
C THR A 155 0.77 -20.80 -7.71
N PHE A 156 0.05 -21.89 -7.43
CA PHE A 156 -0.92 -22.44 -8.37
C PHE A 156 -2.07 -21.45 -8.63
N PHE A 157 -2.61 -20.83 -7.57
CA PHE A 157 -3.65 -19.81 -7.70
C PHE A 157 -3.21 -18.64 -8.58
N TYR A 158 -2.10 -17.98 -8.25
CA TYR A 158 -1.64 -16.79 -8.99
C TYR A 158 -1.13 -17.10 -10.40
N LYS A 159 -0.52 -18.28 -10.65
CA LYS A 159 -0.01 -18.64 -11.98
C LYS A 159 -1.04 -19.28 -12.90
N LYS A 160 -2.05 -19.95 -12.36
CA LYS A 160 -3.03 -20.71 -13.15
C LYS A 160 -4.43 -20.16 -13.09
N LEU A 161 -4.96 -19.87 -11.89
CA LEU A 161 -6.35 -19.47 -11.72
C LEU A 161 -6.54 -17.96 -11.85
N ALA A 162 -5.77 -17.16 -11.14
CA ALA A 162 -5.92 -15.70 -11.15
C ALA A 162 -5.83 -15.07 -12.55
N PRO A 163 -4.93 -15.49 -13.46
CA PRO A 163 -4.89 -14.95 -14.83
C PRO A 163 -6.15 -15.23 -15.65
N LEU A 164 -6.89 -16.28 -15.33
CA LEU A 164 -8.12 -16.62 -16.01
C LEU A 164 -9.33 -15.81 -15.51
N PHE A 165 -9.47 -15.70 -14.16
CA PHE A 165 -10.67 -15.12 -13.57
C PHE A 165 -10.56 -13.61 -13.33
N ILE A 166 -9.44 -13.13 -12.81
CA ILE A 166 -9.31 -11.71 -12.42
C ILE A 166 -9.48 -10.75 -13.60
N PRO A 167 -8.84 -10.96 -14.77
CA PRO A 167 -9.03 -10.06 -15.91
C PRO A 167 -10.45 -10.10 -16.51
N VAL A 168 -11.12 -11.27 -16.48
CA VAL A 168 -12.48 -11.42 -17.00
C VAL A 168 -13.47 -10.68 -16.09
N VAL A 169 -13.40 -10.90 -14.78
CA VAL A 169 -14.23 -10.20 -13.80
C VAL A 169 -13.96 -8.69 -13.84
N GLY A 170 -12.68 -8.31 -13.88
CA GLY A 170 -12.29 -6.90 -13.99
C GLY A 170 -12.79 -6.22 -15.25
N ALA A 171 -12.71 -6.90 -16.40
CA ALA A 171 -13.21 -6.39 -17.67
C ALA A 171 -14.73 -6.20 -17.67
N PHE A 172 -15.47 -7.13 -17.06
CA PHE A 172 -16.94 -7.07 -16.96
C PHE A 172 -17.40 -5.81 -16.19
N PHE A 173 -16.71 -5.45 -15.08
CA PHE A 173 -17.10 -4.33 -14.26
C PHE A 173 -16.47 -2.98 -14.64
N SER A 174 -15.30 -2.96 -15.28
CA SER A 174 -14.57 -1.72 -15.58
C SER A 174 -14.32 -1.46 -17.06
N GLY A 175 -14.53 -2.47 -17.92
CA GLY A 175 -14.15 -2.41 -19.34
C GLY A 175 -12.62 -2.40 -19.59
N LYS A 176 -11.79 -2.55 -18.56
CA LYS A 176 -10.32 -2.39 -18.65
C LYS A 176 -9.57 -3.68 -18.26
N ARG A 177 -9.63 -4.70 -19.11
CA ARG A 177 -8.95 -6.00 -18.91
C ARG A 177 -7.45 -5.86 -18.62
N SER A 178 -6.76 -4.94 -19.28
CA SER A 178 -5.31 -4.75 -19.15
C SER A 178 -4.85 -4.36 -17.74
N ALA A 179 -5.66 -3.61 -16.99
CA ALA A 179 -5.33 -3.24 -15.61
C ALA A 179 -5.31 -4.45 -14.65
N TYR A 180 -6.17 -5.43 -14.91
CA TYR A 180 -6.27 -6.65 -14.09
C TYR A 180 -5.23 -7.71 -14.48
N GLU A 181 -4.86 -7.76 -15.75
CA GLU A 181 -3.70 -8.52 -16.21
C GLU A 181 -2.41 -7.94 -15.59
N TYR A 182 -2.33 -6.61 -15.48
CA TYR A 182 -1.23 -5.95 -14.77
C TYR A 182 -1.21 -6.33 -13.29
N LEU A 183 -2.36 -6.33 -12.60
CA LEU A 183 -2.46 -6.73 -11.20
C LEU A 183 -1.84 -8.10 -10.97
N VAL A 184 -2.27 -9.11 -11.72
CA VAL A 184 -1.75 -10.48 -11.57
C VAL A 184 -0.26 -10.54 -11.88
N ARG A 185 0.19 -9.91 -12.96
CA ARG A 185 1.61 -9.88 -13.35
C ARG A 185 2.47 -9.16 -12.32
N SER A 186 1.99 -8.06 -11.75
CA SER A 186 2.74 -7.30 -10.74
C SER A 186 2.98 -8.12 -9.47
N VAL A 187 1.98 -8.91 -9.03
CA VAL A 187 2.14 -9.81 -7.87
C VAL A 187 3.18 -10.90 -8.15
N ILE A 188 3.11 -11.56 -9.32
CA ILE A 188 4.04 -12.64 -9.66
C ILE A 188 5.48 -12.14 -9.80
N ARG A 189 5.67 -10.92 -10.30
CA ARG A 189 6.99 -10.31 -10.53
C ARG A 189 7.57 -9.64 -9.31
N PHE A 190 6.74 -9.34 -8.32
CA PHE A 190 7.22 -8.69 -7.10
C PHE A 190 8.07 -9.65 -6.26
N LEU A 191 8.72 -9.11 -5.26
CA LEU A 191 9.59 -9.85 -4.36
C LEU A 191 8.75 -10.80 -3.46
N PRO A 192 9.29 -11.95 -3.06
CA PRO A 192 8.80 -12.69 -1.91
C PRO A 192 8.93 -11.86 -0.63
N VAL A 193 8.02 -12.06 0.33
CA VAL A 193 8.01 -11.26 1.57
C VAL A 193 9.34 -11.32 2.33
N ALA A 194 10.02 -12.47 2.35
CA ALA A 194 11.31 -12.63 3.02
C ALA A 194 12.44 -11.82 2.35
N GLU A 195 12.40 -11.63 1.05
CA GLU A 195 13.36 -10.76 0.34
C GLU A 195 13.05 -9.29 0.59
N PHE A 196 11.77 -8.95 0.58
CA PHE A 196 11.33 -7.59 0.89
C PHE A 196 11.72 -7.16 2.31
N THR A 197 11.58 -8.03 3.31
CA THR A 197 12.01 -7.71 4.69
C THR A 197 13.52 -7.53 4.81
N ARG A 198 14.33 -8.30 4.06
CA ARG A 198 15.79 -8.06 4.00
C ARG A 198 16.14 -6.71 3.39
N LEU A 199 15.40 -6.28 2.34
CA LEU A 199 15.58 -4.92 1.80
C LEU A 199 15.19 -3.84 2.82
N ALA A 200 14.12 -4.07 3.59
CA ALA A 200 13.73 -3.14 4.65
C ALA A 200 14.80 -3.05 5.76
N GLU A 201 15.37 -4.17 6.18
CA GLU A 201 16.49 -4.20 7.13
C GLU A 201 17.72 -3.47 6.59
N LYS A 202 18.06 -3.69 5.31
CA LYS A 202 19.14 -2.97 4.62
C LYS A 202 18.89 -1.47 4.55
N ALA A 203 17.63 -1.04 4.41
CA ALA A 203 17.24 0.37 4.46
C ALA A 203 17.26 0.98 5.88
N GLY A 204 17.55 0.19 6.92
CA GLY A 204 17.69 0.62 8.31
C GLY A 204 16.49 0.30 9.21
N PHE A 205 15.45 -0.32 8.69
CA PHE A 205 14.29 -0.69 9.49
C PHE A 205 14.55 -1.90 10.40
N GLU A 206 13.89 -1.90 11.54
CA GLU A 206 13.63 -3.09 12.35
C GLU A 206 12.32 -3.73 11.87
N VAL A 207 12.33 -5.02 11.58
CA VAL A 207 11.12 -5.78 11.25
C VAL A 207 10.42 -6.17 12.55
N VAL A 208 9.34 -5.48 12.90
CA VAL A 208 8.58 -5.77 14.13
C VAL A 208 7.80 -7.06 13.97
N HIS A 209 7.10 -7.23 12.86
CA HIS A 209 6.48 -8.50 12.49
C HIS A 209 6.08 -8.59 11.02
N VAL A 210 5.90 -9.83 10.56
CA VAL A 210 5.32 -10.19 9.27
C VAL A 210 4.15 -11.13 9.54
N LYS A 211 2.94 -10.75 9.15
CA LYS A 211 1.74 -11.56 9.36
C LYS A 211 1.01 -11.82 8.06
N PRO A 212 0.74 -13.09 7.72
CA PRO A 212 -0.07 -13.43 6.55
C PRO A 212 -1.53 -12.99 6.75
N CYS A 213 -2.16 -12.63 5.64
CA CYS A 213 -3.60 -12.46 5.49
C CYS A 213 -4.12 -13.61 4.63
N ASP A 214 -5.24 -14.22 5.05
CA ASP A 214 -5.97 -15.24 4.29
C ASP A 214 -5.04 -16.24 3.58
N PHE A 215 -4.40 -17.10 4.38
CA PHE A 215 -3.47 -18.14 3.90
C PHE A 215 -2.25 -17.61 3.11
N GLY A 216 -1.87 -16.34 3.31
CA GLY A 216 -0.71 -15.72 2.66
C GLY A 216 -1.00 -15.16 1.26
N ILE A 217 -2.26 -14.83 0.96
CA ILE A 217 -2.64 -14.08 -0.25
C ILE A 217 -2.04 -12.67 -0.19
N ALA A 218 -2.14 -12.01 0.96
CA ALA A 218 -1.47 -10.75 1.25
C ALA A 218 -0.71 -10.85 2.57
N TYR A 219 0.15 -9.88 2.85
CA TYR A 219 0.87 -9.81 4.11
C TYR A 219 0.79 -8.41 4.70
N ARG A 220 0.77 -8.35 6.03
CA ARG A 220 0.96 -7.14 6.83
C ARG A 220 2.38 -7.17 7.36
N VAL A 221 3.17 -6.17 6.99
CA VAL A 221 4.55 -6.01 7.45
C VAL A 221 4.63 -4.71 8.24
N LEU A 222 4.95 -4.82 9.52
CA LEU A 222 5.20 -3.67 10.39
C LEU A 222 6.69 -3.50 10.58
N LEU A 223 7.17 -2.34 10.16
CA LEU A 223 8.56 -1.92 10.24
C LEU A 223 8.67 -0.73 11.19
N ARG A 224 9.78 -0.61 11.89
CA ARG A 224 10.08 0.49 12.82
C ARG A 224 11.40 1.15 12.45
N LYS A 225 11.43 2.48 12.42
CA LYS A 225 12.68 3.23 12.44
C LYS A 225 13.16 3.30 13.89
N LYS A 226 14.34 2.70 14.18
CA LYS A 226 14.90 2.77 15.54
C LYS A 226 15.04 4.22 15.97
N GLY A 227 14.73 4.51 17.23
CA GLY A 227 15.06 5.78 17.86
C GLY A 227 16.58 5.89 18.06
N PHE A 228 17.07 7.10 18.22
CA PHE A 228 18.41 7.28 18.76
C PHE A 228 18.40 6.74 20.19
N ALA A 229 19.39 5.90 20.51
CA ALA A 229 19.63 5.42 21.87
C ALA A 229 20.13 6.57 22.73
#